data_8c8d74c023be1e940d6c80a6efcf5e94
#
_entry.id   8c8d74c023be1e940d6c80a6efcf5e94
#
_cell.length_a   1.000
_cell.length_b   1.000
_cell.length_c   1.000
_cell.angle_alpha   90.00
_cell.angle_beta   90.00
_cell.angle_gamma   90.00
#
_symmetry.space_group_name_H-M   'P 1'
#
loop_
_entity.id
_entity.type
_entity.pdbx_description
1 polymer ?
#
loop_
_entity_poly.entity_id
_entity_poly.type
_entity_poly.pdbx_seq_one_letter_code
_entity_poly.pdbx_strand_id
1 'polypeptide(L)'
;MVIGLMADSHDRVPAIRELLERMIERGAGMVLHAGDYCSPFSLAPFLELNVPFAGVFGRNDGDREGLKAFAAKGVGIELFESPHSLEVGGRRILLVHDLGEVAARSLESHELIVHGFTHKQEIRELEGGATIVNPGEACGWLHGTPAAAVLDLETKSLEFISLTEPAWKV
;
A
#
# COMPACT_ATOMS: atom_id res chain seq x y z
N MET A 1 -11.52 10.58 -7.15
CA MET A 1 -10.74 10.45 -5.89
C MET A 1 -9.46 9.68 -6.19
N VAL A 2 -8.31 10.28 -5.85
CA VAL A 2 -7.01 9.67 -6.07
C VAL A 2 -6.51 9.03 -4.77
N ILE A 3 -6.00 7.80 -4.85
CA ILE A 3 -5.40 7.06 -3.73
C ILE A 3 -3.99 6.58 -4.08
N GLY A 4 -3.13 6.50 -3.07
CA GLY A 4 -1.83 5.86 -3.19
C GLY A 4 -1.92 4.38 -2.84
N LEU A 5 -1.10 3.55 -3.47
CA LEU A 5 -0.96 2.12 -3.20
C LEU A 5 0.50 1.83 -2.85
N MET A 6 0.74 1.17 -1.73
CA MET A 6 2.08 0.82 -1.22
C MET A 6 2.08 -0.60 -0.63
N ALA A 7 3.21 -1.28 -0.68
CA ALA A 7 3.43 -2.58 -0.04
C ALA A 7 4.93 -2.78 0.27
N ASP A 8 5.24 -3.73 1.12
CA ASP A 8 6.60 -4.24 1.34
C ASP A 8 7.61 -3.10 1.63
N SER A 9 7.31 -2.28 2.64
CA SER A 9 8.11 -1.10 2.99
C SER A 9 9.34 -1.39 3.86
N HIS A 10 9.33 -2.48 4.63
CA HIS A 10 10.45 -3.06 5.36
C HIS A 10 11.40 -2.04 5.98
N ASP A 11 10.85 -1.13 6.79
CA ASP A 11 11.58 -0.09 7.54
C ASP A 11 12.48 0.84 6.70
N ARG A 12 12.31 0.87 5.38
CA ARG A 12 13.08 1.81 4.56
C ARG A 12 12.47 3.21 4.55
N VAL A 13 12.54 3.87 5.70
CA VAL A 13 11.91 5.16 5.99
C VAL A 13 12.19 6.24 4.94
N PRO A 14 13.43 6.45 4.43
CA PRO A 14 13.68 7.44 3.39
C PRO A 14 12.91 7.19 2.09
N ALA A 15 12.82 5.92 1.67
CA ALA A 15 12.07 5.55 0.46
C ALA A 15 10.56 5.73 0.66
N ILE A 16 10.03 5.33 1.83
CA ILE A 16 8.62 5.54 2.18
C ILE A 16 8.28 7.03 2.09
N ARG A 17 9.09 7.90 2.68
CA ARG A 17 8.90 9.34 2.67
C ARG A 17 8.82 9.90 1.24
N GLU A 18 9.83 9.62 0.43
CA GLU A 18 9.90 10.09 -0.95
C GLU A 18 8.72 9.59 -1.80
N LEU A 19 8.33 8.32 -1.64
CA LEU A 19 7.16 7.77 -2.32
C LEU A 19 5.87 8.47 -1.90
N LEU A 20 5.69 8.74 -0.60
CA LEU A 20 4.53 9.49 -0.09
C LEU A 20 4.47 10.91 -0.65
N GLU A 21 5.58 11.63 -0.67
CA GLU A 21 5.66 12.97 -1.25
C GLU A 21 5.24 12.96 -2.72
N ARG A 22 5.74 12.00 -3.50
CA ARG A 22 5.36 11.84 -4.91
C ARG A 22 3.89 11.43 -5.12
N MET A 23 3.30 10.67 -4.20
CA MET A 23 1.87 10.37 -4.22
C MET A 23 1.03 11.61 -3.93
N ILE A 24 1.42 12.40 -2.92
CA ILE A 24 0.75 13.66 -2.55
C ILE A 24 0.77 14.64 -3.72
N GLU A 25 1.92 14.81 -4.39
CA GLU A 25 2.06 15.65 -5.59
C GLU A 25 1.11 15.24 -6.72
N ARG A 26 0.73 13.96 -6.78
CA ARG A 26 -0.24 13.40 -7.74
C ARG A 26 -1.68 13.44 -7.25
N GLY A 27 -1.92 14.07 -6.11
CA GLY A 27 -3.25 14.27 -5.55
C GLY A 27 -3.79 13.12 -4.70
N ALA A 28 -2.95 12.17 -4.29
CA ALA A 28 -3.39 11.10 -3.39
C ALA A 28 -3.83 11.67 -2.04
N GLY A 29 -5.08 11.48 -1.68
CA GLY A 29 -5.68 11.93 -0.42
C GLY A 29 -5.57 10.92 0.71
N MET A 30 -5.24 9.67 0.40
CA MET A 30 -4.95 8.59 1.35
C MET A 30 -4.11 7.50 0.68
N VAL A 31 -3.54 6.61 1.49
CA VAL A 31 -2.77 5.47 1.00
C VAL A 31 -3.37 4.15 1.50
N LEU A 32 -3.39 3.15 0.64
CA LEU A 32 -3.63 1.75 1.01
C LEU A 32 -2.30 1.01 1.04
N HIS A 33 -2.01 0.33 2.15
CA HIS A 33 -0.75 -0.39 2.33
C HIS A 33 -0.97 -1.89 2.55
N ALA A 34 -0.42 -2.71 1.67
CA ALA A 34 -0.66 -4.15 1.64
C ALA A 34 0.31 -4.97 2.53
N GLY A 35 0.84 -4.38 3.62
CA GLY A 35 1.60 -5.11 4.64
C GLY A 35 3.11 -5.09 4.47
N ASP A 36 3.78 -5.75 5.43
CA ASP A 36 5.23 -5.79 5.60
C ASP A 36 5.85 -4.42 5.86
N TYR A 37 5.39 -3.79 6.97
CA TYR A 37 6.01 -2.58 7.55
C TYR A 37 7.32 -2.92 8.26
N CYS A 38 7.35 -4.06 8.95
CA CYS A 38 8.29 -4.62 9.92
C CYS A 38 8.19 -3.97 11.30
N SER A 39 8.42 -2.67 11.44
CA SER A 39 8.36 -1.98 12.73
C SER A 39 7.60 -0.65 12.66
N PRO A 40 7.28 -0.05 13.85
CA PRO A 40 6.59 1.23 13.91
C PRO A 40 7.28 2.39 13.18
N PHE A 41 8.59 2.32 12.93
CA PHE A 41 9.34 3.38 12.23
C PHE A 41 8.84 3.59 10.80
N SER A 42 8.34 2.54 10.13
CA SER A 42 7.75 2.63 8.81
C SER A 42 6.53 3.55 8.75
N LEU A 43 5.86 3.78 9.88
CA LEU A 43 4.69 4.66 9.95
C LEU A 43 5.05 6.13 10.20
N ALA A 44 6.29 6.45 10.57
CA ALA A 44 6.69 7.81 10.89
C ALA A 44 6.43 8.80 9.74
N PRO A 45 6.77 8.51 8.46
CA PRO A 45 6.49 9.44 7.37
C PRO A 45 5.00 9.75 7.16
N PHE A 46 4.10 8.77 7.42
CA PHE A 46 2.66 8.99 7.31
C PHE A 46 2.15 9.99 8.36
N LEU A 47 2.67 9.89 9.59
CA LEU A 47 2.33 10.84 10.66
C LEU A 47 2.88 12.23 10.37
N GLU A 48 4.15 12.32 9.98
CA GLU A 48 4.84 13.58 9.73
C GLU A 48 4.23 14.36 8.54
N LEU A 49 3.84 13.66 7.49
CA LEU A 49 3.19 14.25 6.31
C LEU A 49 1.66 14.35 6.46
N ASN A 50 1.12 13.87 7.60
CA ASN A 50 -0.32 13.84 7.88
C ASN A 50 -1.14 13.18 6.78
N VAL A 51 -0.67 12.02 6.29
CA VAL A 51 -1.33 11.25 5.24
C VAL A 51 -2.20 10.16 5.89
N PRO A 52 -3.51 10.19 5.70
CA PRO A 52 -4.38 9.10 6.11
C PRO A 52 -4.01 7.81 5.40
N PHE A 53 -4.03 6.69 6.11
CA PHE A 53 -3.82 5.41 5.47
C PHE A 53 -4.62 4.29 6.13
N ALA A 54 -4.99 3.29 5.33
CA ALA A 54 -5.50 2.01 5.78
C ALA A 54 -4.57 0.90 5.31
N GLY A 55 -4.20 0.00 6.20
CA GLY A 55 -3.28 -1.06 5.85
C GLY A 55 -3.59 -2.39 6.52
N VAL A 56 -3.05 -3.47 5.95
CA VAL A 56 -3.11 -4.80 6.55
C VAL A 56 -1.74 -5.23 7.03
N PHE A 57 -1.71 -6.14 8.00
CA PHE A 57 -0.46 -6.76 8.42
C PHE A 57 0.01 -7.79 7.38
N GLY A 58 1.33 -7.82 7.19
CA GLY A 58 2.02 -8.84 6.41
C GLY A 58 2.70 -9.90 7.29
N ARG A 59 3.57 -10.68 6.66
CA ARG A 59 4.27 -11.78 7.34
C ARG A 59 5.44 -11.32 8.20
N ASN A 60 6.06 -10.19 7.83
CA ASN A 60 7.23 -9.65 8.53
C ASN A 60 6.88 -8.59 9.59
N ASP A 61 5.59 -8.38 9.88
CA ASP A 61 5.13 -7.42 10.89
C ASP A 61 5.17 -8.07 12.28
N GLY A 62 6.35 -8.07 12.90
CA GLY A 62 6.60 -8.74 14.17
C GLY A 62 6.07 -7.99 15.39
N ASP A 63 6.21 -6.67 15.42
CA ASP A 63 5.73 -5.81 16.51
C ASP A 63 4.35 -5.19 16.17
N ARG A 64 3.34 -6.02 16.02
CA ARG A 64 1.97 -5.57 15.67
C ARG A 64 1.37 -4.63 16.72
N GLU A 65 1.64 -4.88 18.00
CA GLU A 65 1.15 -4.00 19.07
C GLU A 65 1.83 -2.63 19.03
N GLY A 66 3.13 -2.58 18.79
CA GLY A 66 3.87 -1.33 18.56
C GLY A 66 3.38 -0.58 17.35
N LEU A 67 3.12 -1.27 16.23
CA LEU A 67 2.53 -0.69 15.02
C LEU A 67 1.15 -0.08 15.30
N LYS A 68 0.24 -0.80 15.99
CA LYS A 68 -1.07 -0.29 16.38
C LYS A 68 -0.97 0.92 17.30
N ALA A 69 -0.09 0.84 18.32
CA ALA A 69 0.12 1.94 19.26
C ALA A 69 0.71 3.18 18.58
N PHE A 70 1.56 3.00 17.58
CA PHE A 70 2.13 4.10 16.81
C PHE A 70 1.08 4.71 15.85
N ALA A 71 0.31 3.88 15.17
CA ALA A 71 -0.79 4.28 14.29
C ALA A 71 -1.84 5.13 15.03
N ALA A 72 -2.15 4.77 16.29
CA ALA A 72 -3.10 5.50 17.14
C ALA A 72 -2.69 6.96 17.46
N LYS A 73 -1.45 7.36 17.18
CA LYS A 73 -0.98 8.75 17.31
C LYS A 73 -1.37 9.63 16.11
N GLY A 74 -1.68 9.01 14.99
CA GLY A 74 -2.07 9.70 13.75
C GLY A 74 -3.59 9.79 13.59
N VAL A 75 -4.03 10.71 12.76
CA VAL A 75 -5.44 10.83 12.37
C VAL A 75 -5.68 10.08 11.06
N GLY A 76 -6.68 9.19 11.07
CA GLY A 76 -7.04 8.42 9.87
C GLY A 76 -6.01 7.34 9.49
N ILE A 77 -5.30 6.79 10.48
CA ILE A 77 -4.40 5.66 10.30
C ILE A 77 -5.02 4.42 10.92
N GLU A 78 -5.30 3.42 10.11
CA GLU A 78 -5.97 2.19 10.52
C GLU A 78 -5.21 0.95 10.04
N LEU A 79 -4.99 -0.02 10.94
CA LEU A 79 -4.30 -1.28 10.68
C LEU A 79 -5.21 -2.47 10.98
N PHE A 80 -5.32 -3.36 10.01
CA PHE A 80 -6.21 -4.52 10.05
C PHE A 80 -5.44 -5.83 9.87
N GLU A 81 -6.08 -6.93 10.26
CA GLU A 81 -5.61 -8.27 9.87
C GLU A 81 -5.87 -8.49 8.36
N SER A 82 -4.93 -9.18 7.70
CA SER A 82 -5.05 -9.58 6.29
C SER A 82 -5.87 -10.89 6.16
N PRO A 83 -6.78 -11.01 5.18
CA PRO A 83 -7.26 -10.00 4.25
C PRO A 83 -8.31 -9.08 4.89
N HIS A 84 -8.45 -7.85 4.40
CA HIS A 84 -9.44 -6.89 4.89
C HIS A 84 -10.20 -6.22 3.74
N SER A 85 -11.53 -6.21 3.84
CA SER A 85 -12.41 -5.48 2.90
C SER A 85 -12.69 -4.09 3.43
N LEU A 86 -12.57 -3.08 2.58
CA LEU A 86 -12.90 -1.70 2.91
C LEU A 86 -13.63 -1.03 1.74
N GLU A 87 -14.31 0.06 2.03
CA GLU A 87 -14.96 0.88 1.02
C GLU A 87 -14.26 2.25 0.95
N VAL A 88 -13.77 2.60 -0.23
CA VAL A 88 -13.10 3.89 -0.48
C VAL A 88 -13.70 4.50 -1.74
N GLY A 89 -14.19 5.74 -1.65
CA GLY A 89 -14.78 6.44 -2.80
C GLY A 89 -15.94 5.68 -3.44
N GLY A 90 -16.72 4.93 -2.65
CA GLY A 90 -17.83 4.11 -3.14
C GLY A 90 -17.41 2.82 -3.85
N ARG A 91 -16.11 2.45 -3.80
CA ARG A 91 -15.58 1.21 -4.38
C ARG A 91 -15.26 0.19 -3.30
N ARG A 92 -15.65 -1.07 -3.51
CA ARG A 92 -15.25 -2.17 -2.63
C ARG A 92 -13.84 -2.64 -2.98
N ILE A 93 -12.94 -2.52 -2.02
CA ILE A 93 -11.52 -2.84 -2.17
C ILE A 93 -11.15 -3.96 -1.20
N LEU A 94 -10.47 -4.99 -1.70
CA LEU A 94 -9.83 -6.00 -0.88
C LEU A 94 -8.36 -5.64 -0.71
N LEU A 95 -7.94 -5.44 0.53
CA LEU A 95 -6.55 -5.25 0.88
C LEU A 95 -6.03 -6.56 1.48
N VAL A 96 -4.97 -7.12 0.90
CA VAL A 96 -4.42 -8.40 1.29
C VAL A 96 -2.91 -8.40 1.14
N HIS A 97 -2.18 -9.07 2.04
CA HIS A 97 -0.73 -9.16 1.87
C HIS A 97 -0.35 -10.20 0.82
N ASP A 98 -0.86 -11.42 0.94
CA ASP A 98 -0.57 -12.53 0.01
C ASP A 98 -1.86 -13.01 -0.67
N LEU A 99 -1.95 -12.90 -1.99
CA LEU A 99 -3.10 -13.39 -2.77
C LEU A 99 -3.36 -14.89 -2.59
N GLY A 100 -2.33 -15.67 -2.27
CA GLY A 100 -2.47 -17.12 -2.02
C GLY A 100 -3.35 -17.45 -0.81
N GLU A 101 -3.63 -16.47 0.06
CA GLU A 101 -4.48 -16.64 1.26
C GLU A 101 -5.97 -16.35 0.98
N VAL A 102 -6.33 -15.95 -0.24
CA VAL A 102 -7.69 -15.50 -0.58
C VAL A 102 -8.40 -16.48 -1.51
N ALA A 103 -9.64 -16.83 -1.14
CA ALA A 103 -10.49 -17.64 -2.01
C ALA A 103 -10.95 -16.85 -3.25
N ALA A 104 -11.06 -17.52 -4.40
CA ALA A 104 -11.44 -16.90 -5.68
C ALA A 104 -12.73 -16.06 -5.59
N ARG A 105 -13.76 -16.55 -4.90
CA ARG A 105 -15.03 -15.82 -4.69
C ARG A 105 -14.86 -14.47 -3.97
N SER A 106 -13.85 -14.34 -3.13
CA SER A 106 -13.57 -13.07 -2.44
C SER A 106 -12.96 -12.06 -3.40
N LEU A 107 -12.16 -12.51 -4.36
CA LEU A 107 -11.63 -11.64 -5.43
C LEU A 107 -12.76 -11.11 -6.31
N GLU A 108 -13.72 -11.98 -6.69
CA GLU A 108 -14.86 -11.63 -7.55
C GLU A 108 -15.85 -10.66 -6.87
N SER A 109 -15.87 -10.60 -5.54
CA SER A 109 -16.77 -9.72 -4.78
C SER A 109 -16.25 -8.28 -4.59
N HIS A 110 -15.06 -7.97 -5.09
CA HIS A 110 -14.42 -6.65 -4.98
C HIS A 110 -14.12 -6.07 -6.36
N GLU A 111 -14.04 -4.75 -6.46
CA GLU A 111 -13.71 -4.05 -7.70
C GLU A 111 -12.18 -3.87 -7.86
N LEU A 112 -11.49 -3.73 -6.74
CA LEU A 112 -10.03 -3.60 -6.68
C LEU A 112 -9.48 -4.53 -5.61
N ILE A 113 -8.41 -5.23 -5.94
CA ILE A 113 -7.63 -6.04 -5.01
C ILE A 113 -6.21 -5.45 -4.98
N VAL A 114 -5.76 -5.03 -3.82
CA VAL A 114 -4.40 -4.52 -3.61
C VAL A 114 -3.62 -5.51 -2.78
N HIS A 115 -2.46 -5.95 -3.28
CA HIS A 115 -1.63 -6.91 -2.57
C HIS A 115 -0.13 -6.56 -2.61
N GLY A 116 0.67 -7.26 -1.80
CA GLY A 116 2.12 -7.17 -1.74
C GLY A 116 2.77 -8.54 -1.92
N PHE A 117 3.69 -8.88 -1.02
CA PHE A 117 4.36 -10.17 -0.84
C PHE A 117 5.33 -10.57 -1.96
N THR A 118 4.95 -10.41 -3.23
CA THR A 118 5.82 -10.79 -4.37
C THR A 118 6.90 -9.75 -4.67
N HIS A 119 6.81 -8.55 -4.12
CA HIS A 119 7.69 -7.41 -4.36
C HIS A 119 7.72 -6.92 -5.81
N LYS A 120 6.81 -7.40 -6.68
CA LYS A 120 6.80 -7.09 -8.12
C LYS A 120 5.56 -6.31 -8.50
N GLN A 121 5.75 -5.27 -9.28
CA GLN A 121 4.64 -4.54 -9.88
C GLN A 121 3.78 -5.47 -10.74
N GLU A 122 2.47 -5.42 -10.50
CA GLU A 122 1.49 -6.18 -11.25
C GLU A 122 0.22 -5.34 -11.44
N ILE A 123 -0.37 -5.43 -12.62
CA ILE A 123 -1.76 -5.07 -12.87
C ILE A 123 -2.40 -6.18 -13.70
N ARG A 124 -3.54 -6.66 -13.25
CA ARG A 124 -4.27 -7.73 -13.92
C ARG A 124 -5.78 -7.56 -13.74
N GLU A 125 -6.51 -7.65 -14.83
CA GLU A 125 -7.97 -7.66 -14.79
C GLU A 125 -8.48 -9.11 -14.75
N LEU A 126 -9.47 -9.35 -13.90
CA LEU A 126 -10.20 -10.62 -13.83
C LEU A 126 -11.39 -10.58 -14.78
N GLU A 127 -11.84 -11.76 -15.26
CA GLU A 127 -13.01 -11.89 -16.15
C GLU A 127 -14.27 -11.22 -15.59
N GLY A 128 -14.43 -11.16 -14.25
CA GLY A 128 -15.52 -10.47 -13.55
C GLY A 128 -15.39 -8.94 -13.47
N GLY A 129 -14.32 -8.34 -14.04
CA GLY A 129 -14.08 -6.90 -14.06
C GLY A 129 -13.36 -6.34 -12.83
N ALA A 130 -12.97 -7.18 -11.87
CA ALA A 130 -12.12 -6.78 -10.76
C ALA A 130 -10.67 -6.56 -11.24
N THR A 131 -10.00 -5.55 -10.71
CA THR A 131 -8.58 -5.27 -11.00
C THR A 131 -7.72 -5.69 -9.82
N ILE A 132 -6.67 -6.46 -10.08
CA ILE A 132 -5.64 -6.82 -9.11
C ILE A 132 -4.43 -5.93 -9.35
N VAL A 133 -3.91 -5.31 -8.27
CA VAL A 133 -2.73 -4.45 -8.32
C VAL A 133 -1.75 -4.83 -7.23
N ASN A 134 -0.49 -5.03 -7.61
CA ASN A 134 0.64 -4.99 -6.70
C ASN A 134 1.48 -3.75 -7.05
N PRO A 135 1.66 -2.79 -6.12
CA PRO A 135 2.42 -1.57 -6.41
C PRO A 135 3.93 -1.80 -6.54
N GLY A 136 4.40 -3.01 -6.25
CA GLY A 136 5.81 -3.31 -6.10
C GLY A 136 6.31 -3.07 -4.67
N GLU A 137 7.60 -3.23 -4.45
CA GLU A 137 8.22 -3.07 -3.13
C GLU A 137 8.57 -1.60 -2.83
N ALA A 138 7.99 -1.02 -1.79
CA ALA A 138 8.37 0.33 -1.36
C ALA A 138 9.79 0.38 -0.78
N CYS A 139 10.31 -0.73 -0.31
CA CYS A 139 11.68 -0.81 0.17
C CYS A 139 12.75 -0.89 -0.94
N GLY A 140 12.45 -1.45 -2.11
CA GLY A 140 13.45 -1.67 -3.17
C GLY A 140 14.62 -2.57 -2.78
N TRP A 141 14.41 -3.50 -1.82
CA TRP A 141 15.49 -4.37 -1.35
C TRP A 141 15.82 -5.52 -2.31
N LEU A 142 14.79 -6.11 -2.92
CA LEU A 142 14.96 -7.27 -3.80
C LEU A 142 15.26 -6.87 -5.24
N HIS A 143 14.62 -5.81 -5.73
CA HIS A 143 14.74 -5.38 -7.13
C HIS A 143 15.53 -4.08 -7.31
N GLY A 144 16.02 -3.48 -6.23
CA GLY A 144 16.88 -2.31 -6.25
C GLY A 144 16.18 -0.97 -6.47
N THR A 145 14.87 -0.96 -6.75
CA THR A 145 14.12 0.25 -7.06
C THR A 145 12.85 0.30 -6.22
N PRO A 146 12.77 1.22 -5.23
CA PRO A 146 11.54 1.43 -4.49
C PRO A 146 10.41 1.84 -5.41
N ALA A 147 9.23 1.26 -5.19
CA ALA A 147 8.08 1.47 -6.05
C ALA A 147 6.77 1.60 -5.25
N ALA A 148 5.82 2.28 -5.86
CA ALA A 148 4.46 2.47 -5.39
C ALA A 148 3.55 2.73 -6.58
N ALA A 149 2.26 2.97 -6.34
CA ALA A 149 1.35 3.36 -7.41
C ALA A 149 0.36 4.45 -6.92
N VAL A 150 -0.21 5.16 -7.88
CA VAL A 150 -1.33 6.08 -7.67
C VAL A 150 -2.48 5.65 -8.58
N LEU A 151 -3.68 5.58 -8.02
CA LEU A 151 -4.89 5.18 -8.72
C LEU A 151 -5.98 6.24 -8.57
N ASP A 152 -6.51 6.72 -9.68
CA ASP A 152 -7.75 7.48 -9.67
C ASP A 152 -8.95 6.51 -9.74
N LEU A 153 -9.75 6.48 -8.68
CA LEU A 153 -10.90 5.59 -8.55
C LEU A 153 -12.04 5.90 -9.53
N GLU A 154 -12.14 7.13 -10.04
CA GLU A 154 -13.17 7.53 -10.99
C GLU A 154 -12.81 7.11 -12.42
N THR A 155 -11.61 7.47 -12.85
CA THR A 155 -11.13 7.18 -14.22
C THR A 155 -10.52 5.81 -14.38
N LYS A 156 -10.20 5.13 -13.26
CA LYS A 156 -9.44 3.88 -13.17
C LYS A 156 -8.02 3.99 -13.75
N SER A 157 -7.50 5.21 -13.87
CA SER A 157 -6.12 5.44 -14.31
C SER A 157 -5.15 5.07 -13.21
N LEU A 158 -4.23 4.14 -13.49
CA LEU A 158 -3.16 3.71 -12.60
C LEU A 158 -1.81 4.19 -13.15
N GLU A 159 -1.01 4.81 -12.28
CA GLU A 159 0.38 5.19 -12.56
C GLU A 159 1.30 4.53 -11.54
N PHE A 160 2.32 3.79 -12.01
CA PHE A 160 3.40 3.31 -11.14
C PHE A 160 4.43 4.40 -10.93
N ILE A 161 4.88 4.55 -9.68
CA ILE A 161 5.96 5.44 -9.26
C ILE A 161 7.18 4.60 -8.95
N SER A 162 8.35 4.98 -9.47
CA SER A 162 9.61 4.31 -9.19
C SER A 162 10.69 5.33 -8.84
N LEU A 163 11.45 5.08 -7.76
CA LEU A 163 12.54 5.94 -7.33
C LEU A 163 13.85 5.50 -7.99
N THR A 164 14.15 6.08 -9.15
CA THR A 164 15.36 5.76 -9.92
C THR A 164 16.53 6.70 -9.63
N GLU A 165 16.27 7.84 -8.98
CA GLU A 165 17.27 8.88 -8.73
C GLU A 165 18.06 8.63 -7.44
N PRO A 166 19.33 9.11 -7.36
CA PRO A 166 20.18 8.85 -6.20
C PRO A 166 19.72 9.51 -4.89
N ALA A 167 18.87 10.52 -4.93
CA ALA A 167 18.48 11.35 -3.78
C ALA A 167 17.82 10.57 -2.63
N TRP A 168 17.17 9.45 -2.91
CA TRP A 168 16.51 8.61 -1.90
C TRP A 168 17.45 7.57 -1.25
N LYS A 169 18.71 7.46 -1.71
CA LYS A 169 19.68 6.43 -1.28
C LYS A 169 20.42 6.74 0.02
N VAL A 170 20.01 7.74 0.74
CA VAL A 170 20.65 8.15 2.01
C VAL A 170 20.23 7.26 3.15
#